data_246ce5bf0a3ce0be2764074e15c02041
#
_entry.id   246ce5bf0a3ce0be2764074e15c02041
#
_cell.length_a   1.000
_cell.length_b   1.000
_cell.length_c   1.000
_cell.angle_alpha   90.00
_cell.angle_beta   90.00
_cell.angle_gamma   90.00
#
_symmetry.space_group_name_H-M   'P 1'
#
loop_
_entity.id
_entity.type
_entity.pdbx_description
1 polymer ?
#
loop_
_entity_poly.entity_id
_entity_poly.type
_entity_poly.pdbx_seq_one_letter_code
_entity_poly.pdbx_strand_id
1 'polypeptide(L)'
;MIESPAQVGVLTFHRCINYGSYWQARCLVEGLRALGHDARLLDHHSDAVVRAEWRCALQPTLPERTHAADLGAYKAKARRFVEAIEQLPRSATFALDDPEGLAPLDAVVVGSDEVWNFRHPWYASTPLFFGEGLRAPRLVSYAASFGNHDAADGIGDVWVERLRRFTAISVRDANAQALVGGALGATPPLVLDPVLQFGGRVPRGGPDADRYALVYGHGFPDWLAAAMQRWARRHDVRLHSIGYRNDWADTQEIDAGPAAFADRVAGASALVTNFFHGCVFALVHGTPFVTAPSSYRFNKVRDLAAALDAQRHIVAPETPDALYDTLLTAPHDARIGERIATLRTQSTAFLGASLG
;
A
#
# COMPACT_ATOMS: atom_id res chain seq x y z
N MET A 1 38.21 -5.25 -6.59
CA MET A 1 37.59 -5.82 -5.37
C MET A 1 36.10 -5.75 -5.57
N ILE A 2 35.37 -6.86 -5.45
CA ILE A 2 33.91 -6.83 -5.45
C ILE A 2 33.55 -6.28 -4.08
N GLU A 3 33.02 -5.05 -4.02
CA GLU A 3 32.50 -4.49 -2.77
C GLU A 3 31.43 -5.43 -2.21
N SER A 4 31.47 -5.68 -0.92
CA SER A 4 30.44 -6.48 -0.27
C SER A 4 29.09 -5.76 -0.39
N PRO A 5 27.97 -6.49 -0.62
CA PRO A 5 26.65 -5.88 -0.68
C PRO A 5 26.37 -5.04 0.56
N ALA A 6 25.87 -3.80 0.36
CA ALA A 6 25.50 -2.95 1.48
C ALA A 6 24.38 -3.60 2.30
N GLN A 7 24.52 -3.58 3.62
CA GLN A 7 23.48 -4.06 4.55
C GLN A 7 22.43 -2.99 4.75
N VAL A 8 21.22 -3.23 4.22
CA VAL A 8 20.12 -2.27 4.22
C VAL A 8 18.96 -2.75 5.09
N GLY A 9 18.62 -1.96 6.10
CA GLY A 9 17.40 -2.16 6.89
C GLY A 9 16.22 -1.45 6.26
N VAL A 10 15.10 -2.14 6.11
CA VAL A 10 13.82 -1.54 5.63
C VAL A 10 12.87 -1.42 6.81
N LEU A 11 12.49 -0.21 7.17
CA LEU A 11 11.60 0.09 8.28
C LEU A 11 10.24 0.57 7.76
N THR A 12 9.22 -0.28 7.86
CA THR A 12 7.87 -0.01 7.36
C THR A 12 6.80 -0.81 8.14
N PHE A 13 5.54 -0.63 7.78
CA PHE A 13 4.40 -1.39 8.33
C PHE A 13 4.35 -2.81 7.75
N HIS A 14 5.25 -3.71 8.17
CA HIS A 14 5.34 -5.07 7.63
C HIS A 14 4.50 -6.11 8.39
N ARG A 15 4.10 -5.84 9.66
CA ARG A 15 3.30 -6.77 10.49
C ARG A 15 1.79 -6.52 10.42
N CYS A 16 1.35 -5.60 9.55
CA CYS A 16 -0.07 -5.31 9.38
C CYS A 16 -0.81 -6.43 8.64
N ILE A 17 -2.02 -6.78 9.11
CA ILE A 17 -2.91 -7.74 8.45
C ILE A 17 -3.67 -7.01 7.31
N ASN A 18 -2.92 -6.51 6.36
CA ASN A 18 -3.38 -5.70 5.24
C ASN A 18 -2.60 -6.05 3.97
N TYR A 19 -3.29 -6.30 2.86
CA TYR A 19 -2.64 -6.69 1.59
C TYR A 19 -1.65 -5.64 1.10
N GLY A 20 -2.03 -4.35 1.17
CA GLY A 20 -1.16 -3.27 0.74
C GLY A 20 0.11 -3.18 1.57
N SER A 21 -0.02 -3.17 2.89
CA SER A 21 1.15 -3.09 3.79
C SER A 21 2.08 -4.29 3.64
N TYR A 22 1.54 -5.50 3.46
CA TYR A 22 2.34 -6.69 3.18
C TYR A 22 3.11 -6.56 1.85
N TRP A 23 2.39 -6.25 0.77
CA TRP A 23 2.99 -6.26 -0.56
C TRP A 23 3.99 -5.11 -0.78
N GLN A 24 3.72 -3.91 -0.23
CA GLN A 24 4.69 -2.82 -0.32
C GLN A 24 5.99 -3.17 0.43
N ALA A 25 5.89 -3.79 1.63
CA ALA A 25 7.06 -4.21 2.39
C ALA A 25 7.86 -5.30 1.65
N ARG A 26 7.17 -6.32 1.13
CA ARG A 26 7.77 -7.39 0.34
C ARG A 26 8.43 -6.85 -0.94
N CYS A 27 7.72 -6.06 -1.73
CA CYS A 27 8.25 -5.50 -2.97
C CYS A 27 9.46 -4.62 -2.73
N LEU A 28 9.47 -3.81 -1.66
CA LEU A 28 10.60 -2.95 -1.34
C LEU A 28 11.83 -3.77 -0.94
N VAL A 29 11.71 -4.69 0.00
CA VAL A 29 12.86 -5.48 0.47
C VAL A 29 13.40 -6.39 -0.63
N GLU A 30 12.54 -7.08 -1.38
CA GLU A 30 12.96 -7.93 -2.50
C GLU A 30 13.50 -7.10 -3.68
N GLY A 31 12.95 -5.90 -3.90
CA GLY A 31 13.43 -4.97 -4.92
C GLY A 31 14.84 -4.48 -4.62
N LEU A 32 15.12 -4.07 -3.39
CA LEU A 32 16.47 -3.67 -2.96
C LEU A 32 17.47 -4.82 -3.06
N ARG A 33 17.07 -6.05 -2.72
CA ARG A 33 17.90 -7.25 -2.92
C ARG A 33 18.24 -7.48 -4.40
N ALA A 34 17.28 -7.24 -5.29
CA ALA A 34 17.52 -7.35 -6.73
C ALA A 34 18.43 -6.24 -7.29
N LEU A 35 18.53 -5.11 -6.59
CA LEU A 35 19.49 -4.04 -6.89
C LEU A 35 20.90 -4.34 -6.33
N GLY A 36 21.10 -5.47 -5.67
CA GLY A 36 22.40 -5.91 -5.18
C GLY A 36 22.68 -5.65 -3.71
N HIS A 37 21.70 -5.16 -2.93
CA HIS A 37 21.86 -4.92 -1.50
C HIS A 37 21.50 -6.15 -0.65
N ASP A 38 22.14 -6.34 0.50
CA ASP A 38 21.68 -7.29 1.54
C ASP A 38 20.58 -6.62 2.36
N ALA A 39 19.36 -6.58 1.78
CA ALA A 39 18.22 -5.90 2.39
C ALA A 39 17.37 -6.85 3.25
N ARG A 40 16.92 -6.35 4.42
CA ARG A 40 16.01 -7.05 5.34
C ARG A 40 15.03 -6.08 6.00
N LEU A 41 13.82 -6.54 6.30
CA LEU A 41 12.87 -5.78 7.10
C LEU A 41 13.38 -5.66 8.53
N LEU A 42 13.34 -4.48 9.11
CA LEU A 42 13.61 -4.24 10.53
C LEU A 42 12.37 -4.65 11.32
N ASP A 43 12.47 -5.79 12.01
CA ASP A 43 11.33 -6.51 12.57
C ASP A 43 10.90 -5.94 13.93
N HIS A 44 10.32 -4.71 13.90
CA HIS A 44 9.76 -4.07 15.09
C HIS A 44 8.49 -4.77 15.59
N HIS A 45 8.31 -4.82 16.89
CA HIS A 45 7.17 -5.44 17.55
C HIS A 45 6.63 -4.56 18.68
N SER A 46 5.30 -4.56 18.83
CA SER A 46 4.58 -4.00 19.96
C SER A 46 3.32 -4.80 20.22
N ASP A 47 3.15 -5.31 21.43
CA ASP A 47 1.95 -6.05 21.83
C ASP A 47 0.67 -5.23 21.65
N ALA A 48 0.75 -3.92 21.89
CA ALA A 48 -0.39 -3.03 21.71
C ALA A 48 -0.81 -2.95 20.25
N VAL A 49 0.16 -2.81 19.34
CA VAL A 49 -0.07 -2.79 17.90
C VAL A 49 -0.59 -4.13 17.42
N VAL A 50 0.00 -5.25 17.83
CA VAL A 50 -0.46 -6.59 17.46
C VAL A 50 -1.92 -6.79 17.86
N ARG A 51 -2.31 -6.43 19.09
CA ARG A 51 -3.71 -6.51 19.53
C ARG A 51 -4.64 -5.64 18.70
N ALA A 52 -4.21 -4.42 18.34
CA ALA A 52 -4.99 -3.51 17.51
C ALA A 52 -5.18 -4.06 16.09
N GLU A 53 -4.12 -4.59 15.47
CA GLU A 53 -4.15 -5.24 14.16
C GLU A 53 -5.11 -6.44 14.13
N TRP A 54 -5.01 -7.34 15.11
CA TRP A 54 -5.92 -8.48 15.21
C TRP A 54 -7.36 -8.04 15.40
N ARG A 55 -7.60 -7.03 16.25
CA ARG A 55 -8.95 -6.46 16.42
C ARG A 55 -9.49 -5.91 15.10
N CYS A 56 -8.69 -5.12 14.38
CA CYS A 56 -9.07 -4.57 13.09
C CYS A 56 -9.30 -5.69 12.05
N ALA A 57 -8.44 -6.71 12.01
CA ALA A 57 -8.59 -7.84 11.09
C ALA A 57 -9.86 -8.66 11.33
N LEU A 58 -10.28 -8.82 12.59
CA LEU A 58 -11.48 -9.57 12.97
C LEU A 58 -12.76 -8.73 12.93
N GLN A 59 -12.63 -7.41 13.01
CA GLN A 59 -13.73 -6.44 13.07
C GLN A 59 -13.44 -5.25 12.12
N PRO A 60 -13.36 -5.49 10.80
CA PRO A 60 -12.88 -4.47 9.87
C PRO A 60 -13.84 -3.31 9.65
N THR A 61 -15.13 -3.49 10.03
CA THR A 61 -16.21 -2.53 9.76
C THR A 61 -16.75 -1.83 11.01
N LEU A 62 -16.01 -1.88 12.13
CA LEU A 62 -16.48 -1.21 13.35
C LEU A 62 -16.91 0.25 13.07
N PRO A 63 -18.02 0.72 13.70
CA PRO A 63 -18.78 0.11 14.82
C PRO A 63 -19.70 -1.06 14.45
N GLU A 64 -19.93 -1.33 13.19
CA GLU A 64 -20.66 -2.51 12.73
C GLU A 64 -19.84 -3.78 13.00
N ARG A 65 -20.44 -4.73 13.75
CA ARG A 65 -19.74 -5.94 14.13
C ARG A 65 -19.75 -6.98 13.00
N THR A 66 -18.63 -7.66 12.85
CA THR A 66 -18.51 -8.82 11.97
C THR A 66 -19.53 -9.90 12.32
N HIS A 67 -20.20 -10.45 11.32
CA HIS A 67 -21.11 -11.58 11.49
C HIS A 67 -20.40 -12.79 12.12
N ALA A 68 -21.05 -13.45 13.06
CA ALA A 68 -20.47 -14.59 13.77
C ALA A 68 -20.01 -15.71 12.80
N ALA A 69 -20.74 -15.92 11.71
CA ALA A 69 -20.42 -16.90 10.68
C ALA A 69 -19.10 -16.61 9.95
N ASP A 70 -18.70 -15.34 9.84
CA ASP A 70 -17.50 -14.92 9.11
C ASP A 70 -16.24 -14.88 9.98
N LEU A 71 -16.37 -14.90 11.31
CA LEU A 71 -15.23 -14.84 12.23
C LEU A 71 -14.18 -15.94 11.96
N GLY A 72 -14.62 -17.13 11.54
CA GLY A 72 -13.73 -18.22 11.15
C GLY A 72 -12.86 -17.85 9.96
N ALA A 73 -13.46 -17.26 8.93
CA ALA A 73 -12.76 -16.83 7.71
C ALA A 73 -11.80 -15.66 7.98
N TYR A 74 -12.20 -14.65 8.76
CA TYR A 74 -11.30 -13.56 9.15
C TYR A 74 -10.13 -14.06 10.01
N LYS A 75 -10.32 -15.05 10.89
CA LYS A 75 -9.22 -15.70 11.64
C LYS A 75 -8.27 -16.44 10.69
N ALA A 76 -8.79 -17.16 9.70
CA ALA A 76 -7.99 -17.87 8.71
C ALA A 76 -7.16 -16.87 7.89
N LYS A 77 -7.77 -15.77 7.41
CA LYS A 77 -7.06 -14.68 6.75
C LYS A 77 -5.90 -14.16 7.60
N ALA A 78 -6.16 -13.80 8.85
CA ALA A 78 -5.14 -13.26 9.74
C ALA A 78 -3.95 -14.22 9.93
N ARG A 79 -4.21 -15.54 10.08
CA ARG A 79 -3.16 -16.56 10.17
C ARG A 79 -2.32 -16.64 8.89
N ARG A 80 -2.96 -16.64 7.71
CA ARG A 80 -2.26 -16.64 6.41
C ARG A 80 -1.37 -15.41 6.23
N PHE A 81 -1.77 -14.25 6.78
CA PHE A 81 -0.91 -13.06 6.82
C PHE A 81 0.29 -13.27 7.73
N VAL A 82 0.12 -13.79 8.94
CA VAL A 82 1.23 -14.07 9.86
C VAL A 82 2.22 -15.04 9.22
N GLU A 83 1.73 -16.16 8.66
CA GLU A 83 2.55 -17.14 7.95
C GLU A 83 3.32 -16.51 6.77
N ALA A 84 2.67 -15.65 5.98
CA ALA A 84 3.33 -14.97 4.87
C ALA A 84 4.39 -13.95 5.33
N ILE A 85 4.13 -13.21 6.41
CA ILE A 85 5.07 -12.25 7.00
C ILE A 85 6.30 -12.99 7.56
N GLU A 86 6.13 -14.17 8.14
CA GLU A 86 7.22 -14.99 8.67
C GLU A 86 8.20 -15.46 7.58
N GLN A 87 7.77 -15.53 6.33
CA GLN A 87 8.63 -15.89 5.19
C GLN A 87 9.44 -14.71 4.62
N LEU A 88 9.18 -13.48 5.05
CA LEU A 88 9.91 -12.31 4.56
C LEU A 88 11.32 -12.25 5.19
N PRO A 89 12.33 -11.73 4.46
CA PRO A 89 13.65 -11.50 5.03
C PRO A 89 13.58 -10.43 6.12
N ARG A 90 13.83 -10.83 7.38
CA ARG A 90 13.68 -9.97 8.56
C ARG A 90 14.92 -10.00 9.44
N SER A 91 15.14 -8.92 10.20
CA SER A 91 16.09 -8.89 11.31
C SER A 91 15.61 -9.75 12.48
N ALA A 92 16.40 -9.85 13.52
CA ALA A 92 15.90 -10.21 14.84
C ALA A 92 14.79 -9.22 15.26
N THR A 93 13.78 -9.73 15.99
CA THR A 93 12.68 -8.89 16.49
C THR A 93 13.17 -7.99 17.63
N PHE A 94 12.76 -6.72 17.62
CA PHE A 94 13.03 -5.73 18.65
C PHE A 94 11.77 -4.94 19.03
N ALA A 95 11.77 -4.31 20.20
CA ALA A 95 10.63 -3.51 20.64
C ALA A 95 10.50 -2.22 19.81
N LEU A 96 9.26 -1.86 19.42
CA LEU A 96 8.99 -0.67 18.60
C LEU A 96 9.52 0.63 19.20
N ASP A 97 9.58 0.72 20.51
CA ASP A 97 10.04 1.86 21.31
C ASP A 97 11.48 1.71 21.83
N ASP A 98 12.15 0.58 21.55
CA ASP A 98 13.54 0.32 21.94
C ASP A 98 14.32 -0.38 20.81
N PRO A 99 14.93 0.37 19.88
CA PRO A 99 15.75 -0.15 18.81
C PRO A 99 17.23 -0.44 19.19
N GLU A 100 17.60 -0.36 20.46
CA GLU A 100 19.03 -0.45 20.90
C GLU A 100 19.71 -1.77 20.49
N GLY A 101 18.94 -2.87 20.36
CA GLY A 101 19.44 -4.18 19.96
C GLY A 101 19.74 -4.36 18.47
N LEU A 102 19.49 -3.33 17.62
CA LEU A 102 19.77 -3.43 16.19
C LEU A 102 21.27 -3.40 15.91
N ALA A 103 21.73 -4.39 15.12
CA ALA A 103 23.10 -4.40 14.59
C ALA A 103 23.31 -3.15 13.69
N PRO A 104 24.56 -2.64 13.62
CA PRO A 104 24.90 -1.57 12.69
C PRO A 104 24.56 -1.94 11.24
N LEU A 105 24.05 -0.99 10.48
CA LEU A 105 23.65 -1.13 9.08
C LEU A 105 24.35 -0.05 8.26
N ASP A 106 24.58 -0.31 6.97
CA ASP A 106 25.15 0.69 6.04
C ASP A 106 24.09 1.75 5.66
N ALA A 107 22.82 1.34 5.62
CA ALA A 107 21.71 2.23 5.37
C ALA A 107 20.41 1.74 6.03
N VAL A 108 19.52 2.68 6.38
CA VAL A 108 18.12 2.38 6.72
C VAL A 108 17.21 3.11 5.76
N VAL A 109 16.29 2.38 5.14
CA VAL A 109 15.22 2.91 4.29
C VAL A 109 13.93 2.90 5.10
N VAL A 110 13.41 4.08 5.41
CA VAL A 110 12.13 4.28 6.08
C VAL A 110 11.03 4.45 5.04
N GLY A 111 10.02 3.63 5.12
CA GLY A 111 8.92 3.59 4.15
C GLY A 111 8.91 2.24 3.41
N SER A 112 8.02 2.11 2.54
CA SER A 112 6.90 2.95 2.13
C SER A 112 5.78 3.00 3.20
N ASP A 113 4.57 3.27 2.74
CA ASP A 113 3.33 3.34 3.49
C ASP A 113 3.18 4.64 4.35
N GLU A 114 2.14 4.70 5.16
CA GLU A 114 1.77 5.87 5.96
C GLU A 114 2.62 5.99 7.25
N VAL A 115 3.91 5.69 7.16
CA VAL A 115 4.80 5.63 8.33
C VAL A 115 4.94 6.96 9.07
N TRP A 116 4.63 8.09 8.41
CA TRP A 116 4.65 9.43 8.99
C TRP A 116 3.26 9.98 9.33
N ASN A 117 2.22 9.13 9.27
CA ASN A 117 0.84 9.56 9.54
C ASN A 117 0.61 9.83 11.03
N PHE A 118 0.53 11.09 11.42
CA PHE A 118 0.24 11.52 12.80
C PHE A 118 -1.17 11.15 13.27
N ARG A 119 -2.06 10.76 12.35
CA ARG A 119 -3.44 10.33 12.63
C ARG A 119 -3.63 8.82 12.54
N HIS A 120 -2.53 8.04 12.40
CA HIS A 120 -2.63 6.60 12.35
C HIS A 120 -3.14 6.04 13.70
N PRO A 121 -4.14 5.13 13.72
CA PRO A 121 -4.83 4.75 14.97
C PRO A 121 -3.93 4.11 16.04
N TRP A 122 -2.81 3.49 15.65
CA TRP A 122 -1.88 2.84 16.60
C TRP A 122 -0.39 3.04 16.31
N TYR A 123 -0.02 3.67 15.20
CA TYR A 123 1.36 4.03 14.89
C TYR A 123 1.61 5.54 14.92
N ALA A 124 0.58 6.35 15.22
CA ALA A 124 0.71 7.80 15.20
C ALA A 124 1.89 8.28 16.03
N SER A 125 2.66 9.21 15.46
CA SER A 125 3.77 9.87 16.16
C SER A 125 4.81 8.88 16.73
N THR A 126 5.06 7.73 16.09
CA THR A 126 6.11 6.79 16.46
C THR A 126 7.49 7.33 16.05
N PRO A 127 8.37 7.71 16.99
CA PRO A 127 9.64 8.37 16.67
C PRO A 127 10.59 7.52 15.83
N LEU A 128 10.50 6.18 15.94
CA LEU A 128 11.31 5.24 15.19
C LEU A 128 11.19 5.46 13.67
N PHE A 129 9.98 5.72 13.14
CA PHE A 129 9.76 5.99 11.73
C PHE A 129 10.30 7.36 11.26
N PHE A 130 10.70 8.20 12.19
CA PHE A 130 11.43 9.46 11.96
C PHE A 130 12.93 9.31 12.25
N GLY A 131 13.44 8.07 12.30
CA GLY A 131 14.85 7.77 12.48
C GLY A 131 15.37 7.77 13.91
N GLU A 132 14.49 7.91 14.92
CA GLU A 132 14.91 7.92 16.35
C GLU A 132 15.49 6.54 16.71
N GLY A 133 16.67 6.55 17.36
CA GLY A 133 17.34 5.32 17.81
C GLY A 133 18.02 4.50 16.71
N LEU A 134 17.85 4.85 15.43
CA LEU A 134 18.51 4.15 14.32
C LEU A 134 19.98 4.58 14.17
N ARG A 135 20.86 3.59 13.98
CA ARG A 135 22.31 3.79 13.82
C ARG A 135 22.73 3.32 12.41
N ALA A 136 22.68 4.24 11.48
CA ALA A 136 23.15 4.01 10.11
C ALA A 136 23.74 5.31 9.55
N PRO A 137 24.83 5.28 8.77
CA PRO A 137 25.40 6.47 8.14
C PRO A 137 24.46 7.06 7.09
N ARG A 138 23.58 6.24 6.50
CA ARG A 138 22.56 6.68 5.55
C ARG A 138 21.18 6.36 6.09
N LEU A 139 20.42 7.42 6.37
CA LEU A 139 19.00 7.35 6.70
C LEU A 139 18.21 7.92 5.53
N VAL A 140 17.48 7.07 4.82
CA VAL A 140 16.78 7.42 3.58
C VAL A 140 15.30 7.18 3.76
N SER A 141 14.42 8.04 3.23
CA SER A 141 13.02 7.65 3.10
C SER A 141 12.70 7.27 1.65
N TYR A 142 11.92 6.21 1.46
CA TYR A 142 11.42 5.80 0.17
C TYR A 142 9.90 5.69 0.18
N ALA A 143 9.24 6.52 -0.63
CA ALA A 143 7.79 6.51 -0.81
C ALA A 143 7.00 6.61 0.51
N ALA A 144 7.55 7.31 1.52
CA ALA A 144 6.88 7.55 2.79
C ALA A 144 5.68 8.50 2.60
N SER A 145 4.66 8.36 3.44
CA SER A 145 3.42 9.13 3.36
C SER A 145 2.95 9.58 4.74
N PHE A 146 2.27 10.72 4.78
CA PHE A 146 1.54 11.19 5.96
C PHE A 146 0.07 10.75 5.98
N GLY A 147 -0.34 9.91 5.02
CA GLY A 147 -1.68 9.35 4.97
C GLY A 147 -2.77 10.42 4.91
N ASN A 148 -3.65 10.45 5.91
CA ASN A 148 -4.74 11.43 6.02
C ASN A 148 -4.40 12.65 6.90
N HIS A 149 -3.13 12.83 7.31
CA HIS A 149 -2.67 14.08 7.90
C HIS A 149 -2.49 15.11 6.77
N ASP A 150 -3.24 16.19 6.82
CA ASP A 150 -3.34 17.15 5.72
C ASP A 150 -2.13 18.12 5.70
N ALA A 151 -1.71 18.53 4.52
CA ALA A 151 -0.63 19.49 4.36
C ALA A 151 -0.93 20.85 5.00
N ALA A 152 -2.20 21.23 5.10
CA ALA A 152 -2.63 22.45 5.78
C ALA A 152 -2.34 22.45 7.30
N ASP A 153 -2.23 21.27 7.92
CA ASP A 153 -1.93 21.13 9.35
C ASP A 153 -0.44 21.29 9.68
N GLY A 154 0.43 21.23 8.67
CA GLY A 154 1.89 21.37 8.83
C GLY A 154 2.54 20.24 9.63
N ILE A 155 3.81 20.43 9.98
CA ILE A 155 4.62 19.49 10.79
C ILE A 155 5.22 20.27 11.98
N GLY A 156 5.04 19.77 13.20
CA GLY A 156 5.63 20.38 14.39
C GLY A 156 7.17 20.29 14.41
N ASP A 157 7.82 21.29 15.02
CA ASP A 157 9.28 21.49 15.01
C ASP A 157 10.08 20.23 15.39
N VAL A 158 9.64 19.48 16.38
CA VAL A 158 10.32 18.25 16.82
C VAL A 158 10.40 17.19 15.71
N TRP A 159 9.40 17.13 14.84
CA TRP A 159 9.37 16.20 13.71
C TRP A 159 10.17 16.74 12.53
N VAL A 160 10.17 18.07 12.34
CA VAL A 160 11.03 18.73 11.35
C VAL A 160 12.50 18.44 11.63
N GLU A 161 12.94 18.56 12.89
CA GLU A 161 14.31 18.25 13.29
C GLU A 161 14.68 16.79 13.05
N ARG A 162 13.73 15.86 13.24
CA ARG A 162 13.96 14.45 12.89
C ARG A 162 14.06 14.23 11.39
N LEU A 163 13.22 14.87 10.58
CA LEU A 163 13.29 14.79 9.11
C LEU A 163 14.62 15.32 8.56
N ARG A 164 15.22 16.34 9.19
CA ARG A 164 16.54 16.88 8.82
C ARG A 164 17.69 15.87 8.96
N ARG A 165 17.50 14.81 9.73
CA ARG A 165 18.48 13.73 9.89
C ARG A 165 18.54 12.78 8.69
N PHE A 166 17.52 12.79 7.84
CA PHE A 166 17.52 11.96 6.64
C PHE A 166 18.53 12.49 5.63
N THR A 167 19.37 11.59 5.11
CA THR A 167 20.36 11.91 4.07
C THR A 167 19.70 12.11 2.70
N ALA A 168 18.56 11.45 2.47
CA ALA A 168 17.71 11.61 1.29
C ALA A 168 16.26 11.31 1.64
N ILE A 169 15.34 12.12 1.11
CA ILE A 169 13.91 11.96 1.33
C ILE A 169 13.19 11.86 -0.01
N SER A 170 12.37 10.82 -0.17
CA SER A 170 11.35 10.73 -1.23
C SER A 170 10.00 10.31 -0.65
N VAL A 171 8.94 10.73 -1.30
CA VAL A 171 7.56 10.51 -0.87
C VAL A 171 6.71 9.98 -2.02
N ARG A 172 5.54 9.36 -1.74
CA ARG A 172 4.70 8.77 -2.79
C ARG A 172 3.49 9.60 -3.21
N ASP A 173 3.18 10.69 -2.50
CA ASP A 173 1.99 11.50 -2.75
C ASP A 173 2.27 13.00 -2.61
N ALA A 174 1.46 13.81 -3.29
CA ALA A 174 1.61 15.27 -3.33
C ALA A 174 1.38 15.92 -1.96
N ASN A 175 0.51 15.35 -1.14
CA ASN A 175 0.29 15.83 0.23
C ASN A 175 1.57 15.70 1.08
N ALA A 176 2.22 14.54 1.05
CA ALA A 176 3.51 14.33 1.73
C ALA A 176 4.61 15.23 1.14
N GLN A 177 4.61 15.44 -0.18
CA GLN A 177 5.56 16.35 -0.84
C GLN A 177 5.41 17.80 -0.34
N ALA A 178 4.17 18.28 -0.21
CA ALA A 178 3.89 19.63 0.31
C ALA A 178 4.30 19.77 1.78
N LEU A 179 4.01 18.76 2.63
CA LEU A 179 4.39 18.76 4.04
C LEU A 179 5.91 18.83 4.23
N VAL A 180 6.66 17.94 3.57
CA VAL A 180 8.12 17.92 3.69
C VAL A 180 8.74 19.16 3.06
N GLY A 181 8.24 19.59 1.89
CA GLY A 181 8.70 20.79 1.21
C GLY A 181 8.53 22.05 2.05
N GLY A 182 7.37 22.21 2.69
CA GLY A 182 7.10 23.30 3.62
C GLY A 182 7.99 23.27 4.88
N ALA A 183 8.23 22.07 5.41
CA ALA A 183 9.03 21.88 6.62
C ALA A 183 10.55 22.07 6.41
N LEU A 184 11.07 21.61 5.28
CA LEU A 184 12.53 21.60 5.02
C LEU A 184 12.98 22.67 4.04
N GLY A 185 12.06 23.37 3.36
CA GLY A 185 12.39 24.38 2.33
C GLY A 185 12.89 23.76 1.00
N ALA A 186 12.79 22.44 0.84
CA ALA A 186 13.21 21.73 -0.35
C ALA A 186 12.18 20.66 -0.72
N THR A 187 11.71 20.67 -1.95
CA THR A 187 10.68 19.73 -2.44
C THR A 187 11.27 18.34 -2.65
N PRO A 188 10.86 17.31 -1.91
CA PRO A 188 11.35 15.96 -2.13
C PRO A 188 10.81 15.38 -3.45
N PRO A 189 11.54 14.48 -4.13
CA PRO A 189 11.03 13.80 -5.31
C PRO A 189 9.83 12.91 -4.98
N LEU A 190 8.85 12.88 -5.91
CA LEU A 190 7.80 11.88 -5.94
C LEU A 190 8.35 10.59 -6.55
N VAL A 191 8.13 9.47 -5.86
CA VAL A 191 8.53 8.14 -6.32
C VAL A 191 7.32 7.20 -6.26
N LEU A 192 7.40 6.10 -7.01
CA LEU A 192 6.34 5.10 -7.02
C LEU A 192 6.27 4.32 -5.70
N ASP A 193 5.03 3.97 -5.30
CA ASP A 193 4.81 2.92 -4.32
C ASP A 193 5.60 1.65 -4.71
N PRO A 194 6.23 0.93 -3.77
CA PRO A 194 7.04 -0.25 -4.08
C PRO A 194 6.35 -1.32 -4.92
N VAL A 195 5.02 -1.46 -4.79
CA VAL A 195 4.26 -2.44 -5.59
C VAL A 195 4.23 -2.02 -7.07
N LEU A 196 4.14 -0.72 -7.38
CA LEU A 196 4.26 -0.21 -8.76
C LEU A 196 5.71 -0.21 -9.24
N GLN A 197 6.67 0.13 -8.38
CA GLN A 197 8.09 0.17 -8.71
C GLN A 197 8.63 -1.20 -9.07
N PHE A 198 8.34 -2.20 -8.23
CA PHE A 198 8.84 -3.55 -8.35
C PHE A 198 7.73 -4.56 -8.75
N GLY A 199 6.75 -4.12 -9.52
CA GLY A 199 5.56 -4.90 -9.90
C GLY A 199 5.85 -6.26 -10.55
N GLY A 200 7.04 -6.47 -11.11
CA GLY A 200 7.49 -7.79 -11.58
C GLY A 200 7.67 -8.84 -10.46
N ARG A 201 7.61 -8.43 -9.19
CA ARG A 201 7.65 -9.30 -8.01
C ARG A 201 6.27 -9.79 -7.57
N VAL A 202 5.22 -9.16 -8.08
CA VAL A 202 3.84 -9.57 -7.82
C VAL A 202 3.49 -10.71 -8.79
N PRO A 203 2.93 -11.84 -8.31
CA PRO A 203 2.54 -12.93 -9.17
C PRO A 203 1.60 -12.47 -10.28
N ARG A 204 1.78 -13.00 -11.48
CA ARG A 204 0.88 -12.81 -12.60
C ARG A 204 0.10 -14.11 -12.78
N GLY A 205 -1.11 -14.18 -12.20
CA GLY A 205 -2.04 -15.28 -12.43
C GLY A 205 -2.45 -15.35 -13.91
N GLY A 206 -2.85 -16.53 -14.37
CA GLY A 206 -3.52 -16.67 -15.66
C GLY A 206 -4.98 -16.22 -15.56
N PRO A 207 -5.64 -15.92 -16.71
CA PRO A 207 -7.07 -15.64 -16.72
C PRO A 207 -7.84 -16.83 -16.14
N ASP A 208 -8.75 -16.56 -15.21
CA ASP A 208 -9.63 -17.57 -14.67
C ASP A 208 -10.66 -17.98 -15.75
N ALA A 209 -11.05 -19.24 -15.76
CA ALA A 209 -12.04 -19.75 -16.73
C ALA A 209 -13.40 -19.05 -16.56
N ASP A 210 -13.72 -18.62 -15.36
CA ASP A 210 -14.92 -17.87 -15.02
C ASP A 210 -14.66 -16.37 -14.99
N ARG A 211 -15.37 -15.59 -15.81
CA ARG A 211 -15.28 -14.13 -15.80
C ARG A 211 -15.86 -13.56 -14.51
N TYR A 212 -15.05 -12.88 -13.73
CA TYR A 212 -15.48 -12.18 -12.54
C TYR A 212 -14.86 -10.78 -12.45
N ALA A 213 -15.59 -9.88 -11.77
CA ALA A 213 -15.06 -8.61 -11.31
C ALA A 213 -14.79 -8.70 -9.81
N LEU A 214 -13.59 -8.32 -9.42
CA LEU A 214 -13.16 -8.38 -8.02
C LEU A 214 -13.67 -7.15 -7.26
N VAL A 215 -14.21 -7.38 -6.06
CA VAL A 215 -14.62 -6.35 -5.10
C VAL A 215 -13.63 -6.34 -3.95
N TYR A 216 -12.79 -5.31 -3.87
CA TYR A 216 -11.78 -5.19 -2.82
C TYR A 216 -11.95 -3.92 -2.01
N GLY A 217 -12.43 -4.07 -0.79
CA GLY A 217 -12.73 -2.98 0.15
C GLY A 217 -13.92 -3.31 1.03
N HIS A 218 -14.33 -2.35 1.86
CA HIS A 218 -15.52 -2.42 2.70
C HIS A 218 -16.13 -1.03 2.88
N GLY A 219 -17.38 -0.96 3.34
CA GLY A 219 -18.06 0.31 3.54
C GLY A 219 -18.24 1.08 2.21
N PHE A 220 -18.55 0.38 1.14
CA PHE A 220 -18.90 0.99 -0.14
C PHE A 220 -20.22 1.74 -0.03
N PRO A 221 -20.36 2.91 -0.68
CA PRO A 221 -21.64 3.59 -0.73
C PRO A 221 -22.65 2.81 -1.59
N ASP A 222 -23.92 2.83 -1.20
CA ASP A 222 -25.00 2.08 -1.86
C ASP A 222 -25.11 2.38 -3.35
N TRP A 223 -24.87 3.64 -3.76
CA TRP A 223 -24.91 4.02 -5.17
C TRP A 223 -23.88 3.27 -6.01
N LEU A 224 -22.66 3.01 -5.44
CA LEU A 224 -21.62 2.27 -6.15
C LEU A 224 -21.96 0.79 -6.21
N ALA A 225 -22.41 0.19 -5.11
CA ALA A 225 -22.87 -1.20 -5.08
C ALA A 225 -23.96 -1.44 -6.13
N ALA A 226 -24.96 -0.57 -6.18
CA ALA A 226 -26.03 -0.64 -7.18
C ALA A 226 -25.52 -0.46 -8.62
N ALA A 227 -24.58 0.46 -8.86
CA ALA A 227 -23.96 0.66 -10.17
C ALA A 227 -23.21 -0.58 -10.63
N MET A 228 -22.42 -1.19 -9.73
CA MET A 228 -21.65 -2.41 -10.03
C MET A 228 -22.56 -3.60 -10.31
N GLN A 229 -23.62 -3.79 -9.54
CA GLN A 229 -24.61 -4.83 -9.80
C GLN A 229 -25.32 -4.66 -11.15
N ARG A 230 -25.65 -3.41 -11.54
CA ARG A 230 -26.23 -3.13 -12.88
C ARG A 230 -25.22 -3.46 -13.99
N TRP A 231 -23.97 -2.99 -13.84
CA TRP A 231 -22.90 -3.26 -14.79
C TRP A 231 -22.66 -4.77 -14.92
N ALA A 232 -22.49 -5.49 -13.82
CA ALA A 232 -22.22 -6.93 -13.79
C ALA A 232 -23.33 -7.74 -14.54
N ARG A 233 -24.60 -7.40 -14.28
CA ARG A 233 -25.74 -8.03 -15.02
C ARG A 233 -25.70 -7.73 -16.52
N ARG A 234 -25.34 -6.51 -16.95
CA ARG A 234 -25.27 -6.17 -18.38
C ARG A 234 -24.16 -6.91 -19.12
N HIS A 235 -23.06 -7.20 -18.41
CA HIS A 235 -21.86 -7.80 -19.00
C HIS A 235 -21.70 -9.29 -18.74
N ASP A 236 -22.67 -9.92 -18.06
CA ASP A 236 -22.61 -11.35 -17.63
C ASP A 236 -21.32 -11.66 -16.86
N VAL A 237 -21.04 -10.84 -15.83
CA VAL A 237 -19.86 -10.94 -14.98
C VAL A 237 -20.31 -11.12 -13.55
N ARG A 238 -19.72 -12.09 -12.82
CA ARG A 238 -19.97 -12.28 -11.38
C ARG A 238 -19.14 -11.28 -10.55
N LEU A 239 -19.73 -10.78 -9.48
CA LEU A 239 -19.04 -9.96 -8.49
C LEU A 239 -18.46 -10.85 -7.39
N HIS A 240 -17.13 -10.85 -7.25
CA HIS A 240 -16.41 -11.67 -6.28
C HIS A 240 -15.74 -10.78 -5.23
N SER A 241 -16.21 -10.83 -3.99
CA SER A 241 -15.64 -10.06 -2.88
C SER A 241 -14.46 -10.78 -2.24
N ILE A 242 -13.33 -10.08 -2.06
CA ILE A 242 -12.11 -10.64 -1.51
C ILE A 242 -11.64 -9.90 -0.24
N GLY A 243 -11.29 -10.68 0.77
CA GLY A 243 -10.70 -10.20 2.02
C GLY A 243 -11.66 -9.49 2.96
N TYR A 244 -12.82 -9.08 2.49
CA TYR A 244 -13.88 -8.41 3.25
C TYR A 244 -15.24 -8.90 2.79
N ARG A 245 -16.24 -8.86 3.68
CA ARG A 245 -17.61 -9.14 3.31
C ARG A 245 -18.26 -7.95 2.62
N ASN A 246 -18.90 -8.20 1.49
CA ASN A 246 -19.75 -7.25 0.77
C ASN A 246 -21.01 -8.01 0.28
N ASP A 247 -22.13 -7.91 1.00
CA ASP A 247 -23.34 -8.69 0.76
C ASP A 247 -23.98 -8.44 -0.63
N TRP A 248 -23.59 -7.37 -1.30
CA TRP A 248 -24.01 -7.05 -2.66
C TRP A 248 -23.21 -7.79 -3.74
N ALA A 249 -22.12 -8.50 -3.39
CA ALA A 249 -21.36 -9.34 -4.30
C ALA A 249 -21.90 -10.78 -4.31
N ASP A 250 -21.78 -11.45 -5.45
CA ASP A 250 -22.33 -12.80 -5.67
C ASP A 250 -21.58 -13.88 -4.85
N THR A 251 -20.28 -13.68 -4.64
CA THR A 251 -19.43 -14.63 -3.89
C THR A 251 -18.49 -13.91 -2.93
N GLN A 252 -18.06 -14.62 -1.87
CA GLN A 252 -17.22 -14.08 -0.80
C GLN A 252 -15.99 -14.96 -0.56
N GLU A 253 -14.78 -14.40 -0.67
CA GLU A 253 -13.52 -15.04 -0.31
C GLU A 253 -12.81 -14.21 0.78
N ILE A 254 -13.37 -14.26 2.00
CA ILE A 254 -12.89 -13.43 3.12
C ILE A 254 -11.50 -13.86 3.59
N ASP A 255 -11.23 -15.15 3.55
CA ASP A 255 -10.03 -15.79 4.11
C ASP A 255 -8.80 -15.75 3.19
N ALA A 256 -8.87 -15.08 2.03
CA ALA A 256 -7.74 -14.97 1.11
C ALA A 256 -6.47 -14.44 1.80
N GLY A 257 -5.36 -15.16 1.63
CA GLY A 257 -4.03 -14.71 2.05
C GLY A 257 -3.41 -13.75 1.02
N PRO A 258 -2.23 -13.19 1.32
CA PRO A 258 -1.58 -12.22 0.41
C PRO A 258 -1.33 -12.73 -1.01
N ALA A 259 -0.90 -13.97 -1.17
CA ALA A 259 -0.64 -14.57 -2.49
C ALA A 259 -1.95 -14.76 -3.27
N ALA A 260 -2.96 -15.38 -2.64
CA ALA A 260 -4.27 -15.58 -3.27
C ALA A 260 -4.91 -14.25 -3.70
N PHE A 261 -4.76 -13.18 -2.91
CA PHE A 261 -5.22 -11.84 -3.28
C PHE A 261 -4.57 -11.36 -4.59
N ALA A 262 -3.25 -11.46 -4.70
CA ALA A 262 -2.53 -11.03 -5.91
C ALA A 262 -2.97 -11.85 -7.14
N ASP A 263 -3.10 -13.18 -7.00
CA ASP A 263 -3.56 -14.06 -8.07
C ASP A 263 -5.00 -13.72 -8.51
N ARG A 264 -5.89 -13.44 -7.55
CA ARG A 264 -7.28 -13.05 -7.86
C ARG A 264 -7.37 -11.70 -8.59
N VAL A 265 -6.53 -10.71 -8.23
CA VAL A 265 -6.51 -9.45 -8.98
C VAL A 265 -5.98 -9.67 -10.39
N ALA A 266 -4.92 -10.48 -10.55
CA ALA A 266 -4.34 -10.77 -11.85
C ALA A 266 -5.29 -11.51 -12.79
N GLY A 267 -6.17 -12.39 -12.25
CA GLY A 267 -7.16 -13.16 -13.03
C GLY A 267 -8.48 -12.43 -13.25
N ALA A 268 -8.73 -11.31 -12.57
CA ALA A 268 -10.00 -10.60 -12.65
C ALA A 268 -10.16 -9.85 -13.98
N SER A 269 -11.39 -9.88 -14.53
CA SER A 269 -11.73 -9.07 -15.72
C SER A 269 -11.90 -7.59 -15.41
N ALA A 270 -12.23 -7.25 -14.16
CA ALA A 270 -12.34 -5.88 -13.65
C ALA A 270 -12.16 -5.85 -12.13
N LEU A 271 -11.90 -4.67 -11.58
CA LEU A 271 -11.78 -4.44 -10.14
C LEU A 271 -12.62 -3.22 -9.72
N VAL A 272 -13.38 -3.35 -8.62
CA VAL A 272 -13.94 -2.22 -7.91
C VAL A 272 -13.32 -2.15 -6.51
N THR A 273 -12.86 -0.96 -6.13
CA THR A 273 -12.18 -0.77 -4.85
C THR A 273 -12.45 0.61 -4.26
N ASN A 274 -12.27 0.74 -2.95
CA ASN A 274 -12.17 2.02 -2.27
C ASN A 274 -10.84 2.15 -1.50
N PHE A 275 -9.87 1.28 -1.81
CA PHE A 275 -8.55 1.23 -1.20
C PHE A 275 -7.45 1.68 -2.16
N PHE A 276 -6.47 2.42 -1.64
CA PHE A 276 -5.28 2.83 -2.38
C PHE A 276 -4.58 1.65 -3.07
N HIS A 277 -4.25 0.60 -2.32
CA HIS A 277 -3.57 -0.56 -2.89
C HIS A 277 -4.45 -1.38 -3.84
N GLY A 278 -5.78 -1.27 -3.77
CA GLY A 278 -6.66 -1.81 -4.81
C GLY A 278 -6.37 -1.16 -6.17
N CYS A 279 -6.27 0.17 -6.20
CA CYS A 279 -5.88 0.90 -7.41
C CYS A 279 -4.46 0.52 -7.88
N VAL A 280 -3.50 0.44 -6.93
CA VAL A 280 -2.12 0.05 -7.22
C VAL A 280 -2.04 -1.34 -7.88
N PHE A 281 -2.75 -2.33 -7.33
CA PHE A 281 -2.78 -3.69 -7.89
C PHE A 281 -3.45 -3.74 -9.27
N ALA A 282 -4.56 -3.02 -9.47
CA ALA A 282 -5.19 -2.90 -10.77
C ALA A 282 -4.21 -2.35 -11.83
N LEU A 283 -3.43 -1.32 -11.46
CA LEU A 283 -2.43 -0.71 -12.33
C LEU A 283 -1.25 -1.65 -12.63
N VAL A 284 -0.79 -2.44 -11.65
CA VAL A 284 0.30 -3.42 -11.84
C VAL A 284 -0.08 -4.51 -12.83
N HIS A 285 -1.33 -5.00 -12.74
CA HIS A 285 -1.82 -6.11 -13.57
C HIS A 285 -2.47 -5.64 -14.89
N GLY A 286 -2.69 -4.33 -15.05
CA GLY A 286 -3.47 -3.80 -16.17
C GLY A 286 -4.96 -4.15 -16.10
N THR A 287 -5.46 -4.49 -14.91
CA THR A 287 -6.87 -4.84 -14.68
C THR A 287 -7.74 -3.60 -14.76
N PRO A 288 -8.76 -3.54 -15.63
CA PRO A 288 -9.73 -2.46 -15.66
C PRO A 288 -10.34 -2.19 -14.28
N PHE A 289 -10.48 -0.93 -13.85
CA PHE A 289 -10.97 -0.65 -12.50
C PHE A 289 -11.75 0.65 -12.37
N VAL A 290 -12.53 0.73 -11.30
CA VAL A 290 -13.09 1.97 -10.77
C VAL A 290 -12.86 2.05 -9.27
N THR A 291 -12.78 3.27 -8.75
CA THR A 291 -12.59 3.52 -7.33
C THR A 291 -13.48 4.65 -6.82
N ALA A 292 -14.03 4.47 -5.60
CA ALA A 292 -14.71 5.52 -4.85
C ALA A 292 -14.14 5.56 -3.43
N PRO A 293 -13.02 6.27 -3.22
CA PRO A 293 -12.36 6.29 -1.93
C PRO A 293 -13.21 7.00 -0.88
N SER A 294 -13.18 6.48 0.37
CA SER A 294 -13.73 7.19 1.52
C SER A 294 -12.94 8.47 1.81
N SER A 295 -13.51 9.40 2.58
CA SER A 295 -12.84 10.65 2.99
C SER A 295 -11.44 10.39 3.61
N TYR A 296 -11.31 9.34 4.43
CA TYR A 296 -10.02 8.94 5.02
C TYR A 296 -8.95 8.58 3.97
N ARG A 297 -9.36 8.01 2.83
CA ARG A 297 -8.45 7.50 1.79
C ARG A 297 -8.33 8.43 0.58
N PHE A 298 -9.15 9.48 0.54
CA PHE A 298 -9.33 10.32 -0.64
C PHE A 298 -8.03 10.94 -1.12
N ASN A 299 -7.26 11.57 -0.24
CA ASN A 299 -6.02 12.26 -0.62
C ASN A 299 -5.04 11.32 -1.34
N LYS A 300 -4.81 10.12 -0.81
CA LYS A 300 -3.87 9.15 -1.40
C LYS A 300 -4.30 8.65 -2.77
N VAL A 301 -5.60 8.35 -2.93
CA VAL A 301 -6.14 7.87 -4.22
C VAL A 301 -6.17 8.99 -5.24
N ARG A 302 -6.56 10.21 -4.84
CA ARG A 302 -6.52 11.40 -5.70
C ARG A 302 -5.10 11.68 -6.21
N ASP A 303 -4.12 11.67 -5.31
CA ASP A 303 -2.74 11.99 -5.63
C ASP A 303 -2.11 10.92 -6.53
N LEU A 304 -2.39 9.63 -6.28
CA LEU A 304 -2.01 8.54 -7.19
C LEU A 304 -2.62 8.73 -8.58
N ALA A 305 -3.92 8.99 -8.63
CA ALA A 305 -4.63 9.18 -9.89
C ALA A 305 -4.09 10.40 -10.67
N ALA A 306 -3.80 11.50 -9.96
CA ALA A 306 -3.22 12.71 -10.57
C ALA A 306 -1.79 12.45 -11.10
N ALA A 307 -0.96 11.73 -10.36
CA ALA A 307 0.41 11.41 -10.78
C ALA A 307 0.45 10.53 -12.04
N LEU A 308 -0.58 9.72 -12.27
CA LEU A 308 -0.65 8.72 -13.34
C LEU A 308 -1.65 9.04 -14.46
N ASP A 309 -2.26 10.24 -14.49
CA ASP A 309 -3.33 10.62 -15.42
C ASP A 309 -4.54 9.65 -15.38
N ALA A 310 -4.85 9.11 -14.20
CA ALA A 310 -5.87 8.10 -13.96
C ALA A 310 -7.13 8.64 -13.25
N GLN A 311 -7.33 9.97 -13.20
CA GLN A 311 -8.42 10.61 -12.44
C GLN A 311 -9.82 10.14 -12.87
N ARG A 312 -9.98 9.77 -14.16
CA ARG A 312 -11.24 9.23 -14.70
C ARG A 312 -11.72 7.95 -14.03
N HIS A 313 -10.82 7.21 -13.34
CA HIS A 313 -11.16 6.00 -12.61
C HIS A 313 -11.78 6.28 -11.23
N ILE A 314 -11.72 7.53 -10.74
CA ILE A 314 -12.43 7.97 -9.53
C ILE A 314 -13.86 8.30 -9.94
N VAL A 315 -14.81 7.48 -9.46
CA VAL A 315 -16.22 7.62 -9.80
C VAL A 315 -17.03 8.26 -8.66
N ALA A 316 -18.17 8.86 -9.02
CA ALA A 316 -19.07 9.59 -8.14
C ALA A 316 -20.53 9.17 -8.38
N PRO A 317 -21.50 9.57 -7.54
CA PRO A 317 -22.91 9.18 -7.70
C PRO A 317 -23.51 9.52 -9.07
N GLU A 318 -23.06 10.61 -9.68
CA GLU A 318 -23.50 11.12 -10.98
C GLU A 318 -22.78 10.48 -12.18
N THR A 319 -21.84 9.57 -11.94
CA THR A 319 -21.10 8.89 -13.02
C THR A 319 -22.05 8.08 -13.89
N PRO A 320 -22.12 8.35 -15.21
CA PRO A 320 -23.06 7.66 -16.10
C PRO A 320 -22.64 6.19 -16.32
N ASP A 321 -23.64 5.32 -16.53
CA ASP A 321 -23.42 3.88 -16.75
C ASP A 321 -22.44 3.60 -17.92
N ALA A 322 -22.48 4.39 -19.00
CA ALA A 322 -21.56 4.26 -20.14
C ALA A 322 -20.07 4.45 -19.75
N LEU A 323 -19.78 5.25 -18.72
CA LEU A 323 -18.40 5.40 -18.24
C LEU A 323 -17.95 4.16 -17.48
N TYR A 324 -18.82 3.53 -16.69
CA TYR A 324 -18.52 2.21 -16.08
C TYR A 324 -18.25 1.15 -17.14
N ASP A 325 -19.06 1.11 -18.22
CA ASP A 325 -18.83 0.18 -19.32
C ASP A 325 -17.44 0.38 -19.94
N THR A 326 -17.04 1.64 -20.16
CA THR A 326 -15.70 1.95 -20.68
C THR A 326 -14.58 1.56 -19.72
N LEU A 327 -14.68 1.99 -18.44
CA LEU A 327 -13.60 1.85 -17.45
C LEU A 327 -13.37 0.41 -16.98
N LEU A 328 -14.41 -0.45 -17.05
CA LEU A 328 -14.37 -1.82 -16.56
C LEU A 328 -14.22 -2.88 -17.66
N THR A 329 -14.25 -2.48 -18.96
CA THR A 329 -14.06 -3.44 -20.07
C THR A 329 -12.89 -3.11 -20.97
N ALA A 330 -12.47 -1.84 -21.03
CA ALA A 330 -11.35 -1.43 -21.87
C ALA A 330 -10.02 -1.49 -21.11
N PRO A 331 -8.90 -1.75 -21.81
CA PRO A 331 -7.56 -1.56 -21.24
C PRO A 331 -7.37 -0.13 -20.72
N HIS A 332 -6.42 0.05 -19.80
CA HIS A 332 -6.04 1.37 -19.32
C HIS A 332 -5.55 2.27 -20.48
N ASP A 333 -5.74 3.59 -20.34
CA ASP A 333 -5.14 4.56 -21.25
C ASP A 333 -3.61 4.37 -21.29
N ALA A 334 -3.03 4.37 -22.49
CA ALA A 334 -1.59 4.15 -22.69
C ALA A 334 -0.73 5.16 -21.89
N ARG A 335 -1.23 6.39 -21.70
CA ARG A 335 -0.56 7.43 -20.91
C ARG A 335 -0.30 7.00 -19.46
N ILE A 336 -1.19 6.19 -18.86
CA ILE A 336 -0.97 5.64 -17.52
C ILE A 336 0.29 4.79 -17.49
N GLY A 337 0.46 3.91 -18.48
CA GLY A 337 1.66 3.08 -18.62
C GLY A 337 2.93 3.90 -18.82
N GLU A 338 2.88 4.93 -19.65
CA GLU A 338 3.99 5.86 -19.89
C GLU A 338 4.38 6.63 -18.61
N ARG A 339 3.40 7.11 -17.85
CA ARG A 339 3.64 7.78 -16.56
C ARG A 339 4.27 6.83 -15.54
N ILE A 340 3.78 5.60 -15.44
CA ILE A 340 4.37 4.57 -14.57
C ILE A 340 5.83 4.30 -14.99
N ALA A 341 6.13 4.15 -16.27
CA ALA A 341 7.49 3.91 -16.76
C ALA A 341 8.44 5.08 -16.43
N THR A 342 7.99 6.32 -16.63
CA THR A 342 8.75 7.54 -16.29
C THR A 342 9.06 7.59 -14.79
N LEU A 343 8.04 7.44 -13.95
CA LEU A 343 8.20 7.48 -12.49
C LEU A 343 9.02 6.29 -11.98
N ARG A 344 8.97 5.12 -12.63
CA ARG A 344 9.81 3.97 -12.30
C ARG A 344 11.29 4.27 -12.52
N THR A 345 11.63 4.94 -13.63
CA THR A 345 12.99 5.38 -13.91
C THR A 345 13.49 6.39 -12.85
N GLN A 346 12.66 7.37 -12.50
CA GLN A 346 12.97 8.34 -11.45
C GLN A 346 13.17 7.68 -10.08
N SER A 347 12.29 6.75 -9.72
CA SER A 347 12.38 6.00 -8.46
C SER A 347 13.65 5.14 -8.39
N THR A 348 14.04 4.51 -9.51
CA THR A 348 15.29 3.73 -9.59
C THR A 348 16.51 4.63 -9.44
N ALA A 349 16.51 5.78 -10.11
CA ALA A 349 17.60 6.77 -10.01
C ALA A 349 17.73 7.31 -8.57
N PHE A 350 16.61 7.59 -7.89
CA PHE A 350 16.62 8.01 -6.50
C PHE A 350 17.25 6.95 -5.58
N LEU A 351 16.83 5.68 -5.70
CA LEU A 351 17.38 4.59 -4.89
C LEU A 351 18.89 4.42 -5.15
N GLY A 352 19.32 4.42 -6.40
CA GLY A 352 20.73 4.32 -6.76
C GLY A 352 21.58 5.46 -6.18
N ALA A 353 21.11 6.71 -6.30
CA ALA A 353 21.82 7.88 -5.74
C ALA A 353 21.87 7.89 -4.21
N SER A 354 20.86 7.32 -3.54
CA SER A 354 20.72 7.38 -2.08
C SER A 354 21.42 6.22 -1.36
N LEU A 355 21.58 5.07 -2.01
CA LEU A 355 22.12 3.85 -1.42
C LEU A 355 23.49 3.43 -2.00
N GLY A 356 23.81 3.91 -3.21
CA GLY A 356 25.00 3.59 -4.00
C GLY A 356 26.23 4.19 -3.68
#